data_0c04cc8b83dfc2e9bf20590683a60c89
#
_entry.id   0c04cc8b83dfc2e9bf20590683a60c89
#
_cell.length_a   1.000
_cell.length_b   1.000
_cell.length_c   1.000
_cell.angle_alpha   90.00
_cell.angle_beta   90.00
_cell.angle_gamma   90.00
#
_symmetry.space_group_name_H-M   'P 1'
#
loop_
_entity.id
_entity.type
_entity.pdbx_description
1 polymer ?
#
loop_
_entity_poly.entity_id
_entity_poly.type
_entity_poly.pdbx_seq_one_letter_code
_entity_poly.pdbx_strand_id
1 'polypeptide(L)'
;MEDTLQFKISSALKDLVGKDLITSDNVAIFELVKNSYDAYANHVIITFSEDKITIADNGKGMSYSDLINKWLFLGFSAKKDGSEDLVDEKQKSYRDKIKRYYAGAKGIGRFSCDRLGRFLTITTKTNDATQVEQIFVDWAKFEEDQKIEFVNVNVKHRSLNSTVVFPSNYTHGTIIEITDLHDDETPWTRKHILELKRSLQKLINPYSEINDFVIDLVCEREKEGDAKLLGEGISYDRELVNGPLKNSITEILKLKTTQIDVKVKDDVVYTTLTDRGIDIYRIKEHNNLYPLIKNGTVSLSFLNRAAKYNFSRLMGVDPINYGSVFLFRNGFRILPFGETGDDSWGIDFRAQQGRARYLSSRDLMGRVDIFVEDVSELKEVSSRDSGLVDTPMSRQVLELFKQSEKRLERYVVGVLWGESFLRNEYYKDEHIADIARKELQRIDKDSESPSYVIDSSLA
;
A
#
# COMPACT_ATOMS: atom_id res chain seq x y z
N MET A 1 -42.76 22.78 -26.12
CA MET A 1 -41.55 22.16 -26.72
C MET A 1 -40.68 21.67 -25.57
N GLU A 2 -40.43 20.37 -25.50
CA GLU A 2 -39.41 19.86 -24.64
C GLU A 2 -38.05 20.03 -25.32
N ASP A 3 -37.11 20.68 -24.65
CA ASP A 3 -35.74 20.85 -25.12
C ASP A 3 -34.82 19.93 -24.30
N THR A 4 -33.81 19.34 -24.97
CA THR A 4 -32.90 18.42 -24.33
C THR A 4 -31.56 19.14 -24.10
N LEU A 5 -31.18 19.35 -22.84
CA LEU A 5 -29.91 19.97 -22.45
C LEU A 5 -28.88 18.92 -22.05
N GLN A 6 -27.61 19.18 -22.28
CA GLN A 6 -26.50 18.33 -21.90
C GLN A 6 -25.59 19.02 -20.88
N PHE A 7 -25.02 18.24 -19.94
CA PHE A 7 -23.99 18.76 -19.07
C PHE A 7 -22.70 19.00 -19.86
N LYS A 8 -22.05 20.12 -19.58
CA LYS A 8 -20.73 20.46 -20.12
C LYS A 8 -19.69 20.38 -19.04
N ILE A 9 -18.48 19.89 -19.38
CA ILE A 9 -17.38 19.72 -18.46
C ILE A 9 -16.30 20.74 -18.82
N SER A 10 -16.01 21.63 -17.88
CA SER A 10 -14.92 22.61 -17.99
C SER A 10 -13.55 21.93 -17.94
N SER A 11 -12.56 22.50 -18.64
CA SER A 11 -11.15 22.09 -18.54
C SER A 11 -10.60 22.21 -17.12
N ALA A 12 -11.16 23.08 -16.28
CA ALA A 12 -10.85 23.20 -14.85
C ALA A 12 -11.10 21.92 -14.04
N LEU A 13 -11.86 20.93 -14.57
CA LEU A 13 -12.00 19.62 -13.94
C LEU A 13 -10.63 18.97 -13.69
N LYS A 14 -9.63 19.25 -14.52
CA LYS A 14 -8.25 18.77 -14.37
C LYS A 14 -7.70 19.11 -12.98
N ASP A 15 -7.86 20.35 -12.52
CA ASP A 15 -7.34 20.81 -11.23
C ASP A 15 -8.02 20.09 -10.06
N LEU A 16 -9.35 19.93 -10.12
CA LEU A 16 -10.12 19.19 -9.11
C LEU A 16 -9.70 17.73 -9.00
N VAL A 17 -9.43 17.08 -10.14
CA VAL A 17 -9.09 15.64 -10.17
C VAL A 17 -7.59 15.41 -10.01
N GLY A 18 -6.75 16.30 -10.49
CA GLY A 18 -5.29 16.22 -10.42
C GLY A 18 -4.74 16.79 -9.11
N LYS A 19 -4.62 18.11 -9.04
CA LYS A 19 -3.95 18.82 -7.94
C LYS A 19 -4.64 18.65 -6.59
N ASP A 20 -5.98 18.66 -6.55
CA ASP A 20 -6.72 18.59 -5.29
C ASP A 20 -6.82 17.17 -4.70
N LEU A 21 -6.87 16.14 -5.55
CA LEU A 21 -6.96 14.75 -5.09
C LEU A 21 -5.59 14.09 -4.90
N ILE A 22 -4.56 14.57 -5.58
CA ILE A 22 -3.18 14.05 -5.46
C ILE A 22 -2.41 14.94 -4.47
N THR A 23 -2.40 14.56 -3.22
CA THR A 23 -1.94 15.41 -2.10
C THR A 23 -0.43 15.62 -2.02
N SER A 24 0.39 14.75 -2.63
CA SER A 24 1.86 14.86 -2.66
C SER A 24 2.47 14.15 -3.85
N ASP A 25 3.73 14.49 -4.15
CA ASP A 25 4.50 13.89 -5.25
C ASP A 25 4.73 12.39 -5.01
N ASN A 26 4.92 11.99 -3.75
CA ASN A 26 5.03 10.59 -3.37
C ASN A 26 3.76 9.80 -3.73
N VAL A 27 2.58 10.39 -3.46
CA VAL A 27 1.28 9.79 -3.84
C VAL A 27 1.14 9.73 -5.35
N ALA A 28 1.61 10.77 -6.08
CA ALA A 28 1.59 10.78 -7.54
C ALA A 28 2.39 9.62 -8.13
N ILE A 29 3.64 9.46 -7.72
CA ILE A 29 4.49 8.34 -8.18
C ILE A 29 3.88 6.99 -7.78
N PHE A 30 3.31 6.91 -6.57
CA PHE A 30 2.64 5.70 -6.13
C PHE A 30 1.48 5.28 -7.05
N GLU A 31 0.60 6.19 -7.43
CA GLU A 31 -0.50 5.88 -8.34
C GLU A 31 -0.01 5.40 -9.71
N LEU A 32 1.14 5.93 -10.20
CA LEU A 32 1.76 5.48 -11.44
C LEU A 32 2.34 4.06 -11.30
N VAL A 33 3.04 3.77 -10.22
CA VAL A 33 3.54 2.40 -9.91
C VAL A 33 2.39 1.40 -9.77
N LYS A 34 1.29 1.80 -9.15
CA LYS A 34 0.07 1.00 -9.01
C LYS A 34 -0.57 0.68 -10.37
N ASN A 35 -0.53 1.65 -11.30
CA ASN A 35 -0.99 1.41 -12.67
C ASN A 35 -0.10 0.40 -13.41
N SER A 36 1.22 0.44 -13.21
CA SER A 36 2.14 -0.55 -13.78
C SER A 36 1.87 -1.95 -13.23
N TYR A 37 1.62 -2.07 -11.92
CA TYR A 37 1.20 -3.35 -11.31
C TYR A 37 -0.10 -3.88 -11.90
N ASP A 38 -1.11 -3.01 -12.05
CA ASP A 38 -2.40 -3.35 -12.65
C ASP A 38 -2.28 -3.70 -14.14
N ALA A 39 -1.24 -3.20 -14.82
CA ALA A 39 -0.88 -3.60 -16.18
C ALA A 39 -0.09 -4.92 -16.25
N TYR A 40 -0.02 -5.68 -15.15
CA TYR A 40 0.69 -6.95 -15.02
C TYR A 40 2.21 -6.86 -15.22
N ALA A 41 2.80 -5.68 -15.00
CA ALA A 41 4.24 -5.55 -14.96
C ALA A 41 4.83 -6.40 -13.82
N ASN A 42 6.03 -6.93 -14.04
CA ASN A 42 6.82 -7.54 -12.97
C ASN A 42 8.07 -6.71 -12.63
N HIS A 43 8.38 -5.71 -13.45
CA HIS A 43 9.49 -4.81 -13.22
C HIS A 43 9.13 -3.36 -13.59
N VAL A 44 9.35 -2.46 -12.65
CA VAL A 44 9.18 -1.01 -12.83
C VAL A 44 10.50 -0.32 -12.50
N ILE A 45 10.95 0.58 -13.37
CA ILE A 45 12.13 1.41 -13.14
C ILE A 45 11.68 2.86 -13.06
N ILE A 46 12.01 3.52 -11.95
CA ILE A 46 11.77 4.95 -11.74
C ILE A 46 13.12 5.65 -11.86
N THR A 47 13.28 6.49 -12.88
CA THR A 47 14.51 7.21 -13.14
C THR A 47 14.34 8.71 -12.88
N PHE A 48 15.23 9.28 -12.06
CA PHE A 48 15.33 10.71 -11.81
C PHE A 48 16.52 11.29 -12.59
N SER A 49 16.22 12.15 -13.55
CA SER A 49 17.19 12.97 -14.28
C SER A 49 17.15 14.43 -13.79
N GLU A 50 17.94 15.33 -14.37
CA GLU A 50 17.93 16.75 -14.00
C GLU A 50 16.59 17.43 -14.29
N ASP A 51 16.01 17.13 -15.44
CA ASP A 51 14.85 17.80 -16.03
C ASP A 51 13.64 16.91 -16.21
N LYS A 52 13.76 15.62 -15.84
CA LYS A 52 12.67 14.67 -16.04
C LYS A 52 12.60 13.53 -15.02
N ILE A 53 11.39 13.01 -14.85
CA ILE A 53 11.11 11.73 -14.20
C ILE A 53 10.62 10.77 -15.26
N THR A 54 11.20 9.56 -15.27
CA THR A 54 10.76 8.48 -16.16
C THR A 54 10.29 7.30 -15.32
N ILE A 55 9.10 6.80 -15.61
CA ILE A 55 8.55 5.57 -15.01
C ILE A 55 8.31 4.59 -16.15
N ALA A 56 9.11 3.53 -16.17
CA ALA A 56 9.08 2.51 -17.22
C ALA A 56 8.68 1.17 -16.63
N ASP A 57 7.75 0.47 -17.27
CA ASP A 57 7.30 -0.87 -16.90
C ASP A 57 7.33 -1.85 -18.08
N ASN A 58 7.35 -3.13 -17.78
CA ASN A 58 7.25 -4.23 -18.72
C ASN A 58 5.87 -4.91 -18.69
N GLY A 59 4.81 -4.15 -18.38
CA GLY A 59 3.44 -4.62 -18.39
C GLY A 59 2.90 -4.93 -19.77
N LYS A 60 1.59 -5.19 -19.87
CA LYS A 60 0.91 -5.54 -21.13
C LYS A 60 0.96 -4.45 -22.21
N GLY A 61 1.30 -3.21 -21.82
CA GLY A 61 1.23 -2.05 -22.70
C GLY A 61 -0.20 -1.66 -23.08
N MET A 62 -0.33 -0.68 -23.96
CA MET A 62 -1.61 -0.19 -24.48
C MET A 62 -1.58 -0.16 -26.00
N SER A 63 -2.67 -0.63 -26.63
CA SER A 63 -2.92 -0.43 -28.05
C SER A 63 -3.47 0.97 -28.31
N TYR A 64 -3.54 1.37 -29.58
CA TYR A 64 -4.22 2.61 -29.97
C TYR A 64 -5.66 2.69 -29.45
N SER A 65 -6.38 1.57 -29.51
CA SER A 65 -7.75 1.47 -28.99
C SER A 65 -7.78 1.65 -27.47
N ASP A 66 -6.81 1.09 -26.73
CA ASP A 66 -6.73 1.26 -25.28
C ASP A 66 -6.42 2.70 -24.90
N LEU A 67 -5.55 3.39 -25.66
CA LEU A 67 -5.27 4.81 -25.45
C LEU A 67 -6.53 5.65 -25.55
N ILE A 68 -7.36 5.46 -26.57
CA ILE A 68 -8.58 6.23 -26.79
C ILE A 68 -9.69 5.85 -25.79
N ASN A 69 -9.97 4.55 -25.67
CA ASN A 69 -11.16 4.09 -24.98
C ASN A 69 -10.95 3.85 -23.48
N LYS A 70 -9.69 3.79 -23.02
CA LYS A 70 -9.36 3.56 -21.61
C LYS A 70 -8.54 4.72 -21.04
N TRP A 71 -7.39 5.08 -21.67
CA TRP A 71 -6.51 6.10 -21.10
C TRP A 71 -7.05 7.51 -21.26
N LEU A 72 -7.55 7.91 -22.43
CA LEU A 72 -8.16 9.23 -22.68
C LEU A 72 -9.61 9.33 -22.18
N PHE A 73 -10.26 8.21 -21.87
CA PHE A 73 -11.64 8.19 -21.39
C PHE A 73 -11.69 8.39 -19.88
N LEU A 74 -11.93 9.61 -19.44
CA LEU A 74 -11.85 10.02 -18.04
C LEU A 74 -13.03 9.50 -17.20
N GLY A 75 -12.72 9.16 -15.94
CA GLY A 75 -13.72 8.64 -15.00
C GLY A 75 -14.16 7.21 -15.30
N PHE A 76 -13.78 6.67 -16.44
CA PHE A 76 -14.00 5.27 -16.80
C PHE A 76 -12.85 4.39 -16.30
N SER A 77 -13.19 3.23 -15.76
CA SER A 77 -12.22 2.21 -15.37
C SER A 77 -12.72 0.85 -15.81
N ALA A 78 -12.11 0.32 -16.85
CA ALA A 78 -12.38 -1.01 -17.39
C ALA A 78 -12.14 -2.16 -16.38
N LYS A 79 -11.45 -1.85 -15.28
CA LYS A 79 -11.21 -2.77 -14.16
C LYS A 79 -12.47 -3.05 -13.34
N LYS A 80 -13.47 -2.14 -13.38
CA LYS A 80 -14.72 -2.29 -12.60
C LYS A 80 -15.74 -3.19 -13.25
N ASP A 81 -15.82 -3.18 -14.57
CA ASP A 81 -16.80 -3.97 -15.34
C ASP A 81 -16.20 -5.25 -15.92
N GLY A 82 -14.91 -5.52 -15.62
CA GLY A 82 -14.19 -6.68 -16.14
C GLY A 82 -13.76 -6.56 -17.60
N SER A 83 -14.07 -5.45 -18.28
CA SER A 83 -13.69 -5.26 -19.69
C SER A 83 -12.18 -5.09 -19.89
N GLU A 84 -11.43 -4.80 -18.84
CA GLU A 84 -9.96 -4.77 -18.86
C GLU A 84 -9.35 -6.14 -19.15
N ASP A 85 -10.04 -7.22 -18.74
CA ASP A 85 -9.57 -8.60 -18.84
C ASP A 85 -10.06 -9.31 -20.11
N LEU A 86 -11.01 -8.71 -20.84
CA LEU A 86 -11.54 -9.27 -22.07
C LEU A 86 -10.49 -9.16 -23.18
N VAL A 87 -9.75 -10.23 -23.35
CA VAL A 87 -8.98 -10.51 -24.56
C VAL A 87 -9.75 -11.56 -25.30
N ASP A 88 -10.12 -11.33 -26.57
CA ASP A 88 -10.87 -12.22 -27.48
C ASP A 88 -11.42 -13.51 -26.86
N GLU A 89 -12.66 -13.88 -27.03
CA GLU A 89 -13.37 -15.01 -26.40
C GLU A 89 -12.59 -16.35 -26.34
N LYS A 90 -11.46 -16.44 -27.03
CA LYS A 90 -10.60 -17.64 -27.13
C LYS A 90 -9.33 -17.59 -26.27
N GLN A 91 -9.00 -16.47 -25.66
CA GLN A 91 -7.80 -16.32 -24.84
C GLN A 91 -8.19 -16.13 -23.37
N LYS A 92 -7.47 -16.83 -22.45
CA LYS A 92 -7.57 -16.55 -21.01
C LYS A 92 -7.18 -15.12 -20.74
N SER A 93 -7.93 -14.44 -19.87
CA SER A 93 -7.61 -13.10 -19.43
C SER A 93 -6.20 -13.02 -18.83
N TYR A 94 -5.58 -11.85 -18.82
CA TYR A 94 -4.30 -11.67 -18.13
C TYR A 94 -4.40 -12.03 -16.65
N ARG A 95 -5.52 -11.72 -16.02
CA ARG A 95 -5.82 -12.05 -14.62
C ARG A 95 -5.80 -13.55 -14.35
N ASP A 96 -6.39 -14.36 -15.23
CA ASP A 96 -6.38 -15.82 -15.12
C ASP A 96 -4.98 -16.41 -15.29
N LYS A 97 -4.15 -15.79 -16.15
CA LYS A 97 -2.77 -16.24 -16.39
C LYS A 97 -1.85 -15.96 -15.18
N ILE A 98 -1.97 -14.76 -14.57
CA ILE A 98 -1.05 -14.29 -13.52
C ILE A 98 -1.66 -14.38 -12.13
N LYS A 99 -2.99 -14.61 -12.01
CA LYS A 99 -3.74 -14.66 -10.74
C LYS A 99 -3.52 -13.42 -9.85
N ARG A 100 -3.52 -12.24 -10.46
CA ARG A 100 -3.29 -10.97 -9.79
C ARG A 100 -4.58 -10.18 -9.67
N TYR A 101 -4.81 -9.58 -8.48
CA TYR A 101 -5.97 -8.71 -8.24
C TYR A 101 -5.60 -7.26 -8.53
N TYR A 102 -6.54 -6.47 -9.05
CA TYR A 102 -6.32 -5.06 -9.30
C TYR A 102 -6.17 -4.26 -8.00
N ALA A 103 -5.19 -3.35 -7.99
CA ALA A 103 -4.94 -2.43 -6.88
C ALA A 103 -5.77 -1.16 -6.99
N GLY A 104 -5.96 -0.63 -8.20
CA GLY A 104 -6.67 0.63 -8.48
C GLY A 104 -8.01 0.44 -9.19
N ALA A 105 -8.94 1.39 -8.99
CA ALA A 105 -10.27 1.34 -9.60
C ALA A 105 -10.85 2.72 -9.95
N LYS A 106 -10.15 3.83 -9.66
CA LYS A 106 -10.75 5.19 -9.72
C LYS A 106 -10.76 5.79 -11.13
N GLY A 107 -9.87 5.40 -12.02
CA GLY A 107 -9.73 5.94 -13.37
C GLY A 107 -9.22 7.39 -13.46
N ILE A 108 -8.63 7.89 -12.38
CA ILE A 108 -8.12 9.28 -12.26
C ILE A 108 -6.60 9.35 -12.05
N GLY A 109 -5.92 8.23 -11.79
CA GLY A 109 -4.49 8.16 -11.50
C GLY A 109 -3.58 8.72 -12.62
N ARG A 110 -4.11 8.89 -13.84
CA ARG A 110 -3.39 9.52 -14.96
C ARG A 110 -3.06 11.00 -14.73
N PHE A 111 -3.86 11.68 -13.90
CA PHE A 111 -3.60 13.07 -13.50
C PHE A 111 -2.47 13.21 -12.48
N SER A 112 -1.96 12.09 -11.96
CA SER A 112 -0.75 12.10 -11.13
C SER A 112 0.46 12.68 -11.87
N CYS A 113 0.50 12.57 -13.20
CA CYS A 113 1.55 13.14 -14.01
C CYS A 113 1.54 14.68 -14.00
N ASP A 114 0.35 15.31 -14.00
CA ASP A 114 0.19 16.76 -13.90
C ASP A 114 0.73 17.34 -12.60
N ARG A 115 0.65 16.58 -11.52
CA ARG A 115 1.23 16.97 -10.23
C ARG A 115 2.76 17.07 -10.28
N LEU A 116 3.41 16.24 -11.07
CA LEU A 116 4.86 16.10 -11.12
C LEU A 116 5.52 17.06 -12.13
N GLY A 117 4.83 17.40 -13.23
CA GLY A 117 5.38 18.29 -14.24
C GLY A 117 4.38 18.62 -15.35
N ARG A 118 4.74 19.63 -16.14
CA ARG A 118 3.88 20.21 -17.16
C ARG A 118 3.67 19.32 -18.39
N PHE A 119 4.74 18.66 -18.85
CA PHE A 119 4.65 17.85 -20.07
C PHE A 119 4.69 16.36 -19.74
N LEU A 120 3.79 15.63 -20.39
CA LEU A 120 3.73 14.19 -20.31
C LEU A 120 3.93 13.57 -21.69
N THR A 121 4.85 12.62 -21.80
CA THR A 121 4.98 11.72 -22.94
C THR A 121 4.75 10.28 -22.48
N ILE A 122 3.81 9.58 -23.11
CA ILE A 122 3.63 8.14 -22.91
C ILE A 122 4.05 7.43 -24.18
N THR A 123 4.97 6.48 -24.04
CA THR A 123 5.39 5.57 -25.09
C THR A 123 5.00 4.16 -24.67
N THR A 124 4.17 3.48 -25.47
CA THR A 124 3.62 2.19 -25.08
C THR A 124 3.50 1.23 -26.26
N LYS A 125 3.59 -0.06 -25.97
CA LYS A 125 3.48 -1.11 -26.97
C LYS A 125 2.92 -2.38 -26.33
N THR A 126 1.95 -3.02 -27.00
CA THR A 126 1.50 -4.37 -26.63
C THR A 126 2.42 -5.44 -27.27
N ASN A 127 2.40 -6.64 -26.69
CA ASN A 127 3.28 -7.73 -27.14
C ASN A 127 3.09 -8.08 -28.64
N ASP A 128 1.85 -8.01 -29.11
CA ASP A 128 1.51 -8.42 -30.48
C ASP A 128 1.55 -7.27 -31.49
N ALA A 129 1.84 -6.02 -31.03
CA ALA A 129 1.89 -4.87 -31.91
C ALA A 129 3.22 -4.79 -32.68
N THR A 130 3.15 -4.31 -33.91
CA THR A 130 4.34 -3.99 -34.73
C THR A 130 4.83 -2.57 -34.50
N GLN A 131 3.95 -1.67 -34.11
CA GLN A 131 4.21 -0.25 -33.88
C GLN A 131 4.20 0.10 -32.41
N VAL A 132 4.91 1.17 -32.06
CA VAL A 132 4.89 1.79 -30.76
C VAL A 132 3.96 2.99 -30.82
N GLU A 133 3.01 3.07 -29.90
CA GLU A 133 2.11 4.20 -29.78
C GLU A 133 2.70 5.25 -28.83
N GLN A 134 2.61 6.51 -29.22
CA GLN A 134 3.07 7.62 -28.38
C GLN A 134 2.05 8.73 -28.33
N ILE A 135 1.75 9.22 -27.10
CA ILE A 135 0.94 10.42 -26.88
C ILE A 135 1.76 11.47 -26.14
N PHE A 136 1.45 12.73 -26.44
CA PHE A 136 2.04 13.88 -25.77
C PHE A 136 0.93 14.78 -25.24
N VAL A 137 1.01 15.15 -23.96
CA VAL A 137 0.07 16.03 -23.26
C VAL A 137 0.82 17.23 -22.72
N ASP A 138 0.30 18.44 -22.98
CA ASP A 138 0.71 19.69 -22.33
C ASP A 138 -0.41 20.08 -21.36
N TRP A 139 -0.18 19.89 -20.08
CA TRP A 139 -1.18 20.14 -19.04
C TRP A 139 -1.58 21.62 -18.93
N ALA A 140 -0.69 22.56 -19.26
CA ALA A 140 -0.98 23.98 -19.24
C ALA A 140 -2.13 24.36 -20.19
N LYS A 141 -2.35 23.59 -21.27
CA LYS A 141 -3.45 23.85 -22.21
C LYS A 141 -4.84 23.70 -21.60
N PHE A 142 -4.96 22.95 -20.51
CA PHE A 142 -6.22 22.85 -19.76
C PHE A 142 -6.49 24.08 -18.90
N GLU A 143 -5.46 24.90 -18.63
CA GLU A 143 -5.52 26.08 -17.77
C GLU A 143 -5.65 27.39 -18.57
N GLU A 144 -5.28 27.40 -19.86
CA GLU A 144 -5.27 28.59 -20.71
C GLU A 144 -6.66 29.27 -20.79
N ASP A 145 -7.73 28.50 -20.86
CA ASP A 145 -9.10 29.01 -20.79
C ASP A 145 -10.03 28.00 -20.12
N GLN A 146 -10.40 28.28 -18.87
CA GLN A 146 -11.28 27.41 -18.06
C GLN A 146 -12.73 27.33 -18.62
N LYS A 147 -13.09 28.16 -19.62
CA LYS A 147 -14.38 28.10 -20.31
C LYS A 147 -14.38 27.09 -21.45
N ILE A 148 -13.20 26.62 -21.88
CA ILE A 148 -13.10 25.55 -22.88
C ILE A 148 -13.61 24.24 -22.28
N GLU A 149 -14.41 23.53 -23.04
CA GLU A 149 -14.82 22.18 -22.66
C GLU A 149 -13.61 21.24 -22.65
N PHE A 150 -13.53 20.40 -21.66
CA PHE A 150 -12.44 19.44 -21.46
C PHE A 150 -12.15 18.61 -22.72
N VAL A 151 -13.20 18.20 -23.43
CA VAL A 151 -13.11 17.40 -24.67
C VAL A 151 -12.44 18.12 -25.84
N ASN A 152 -12.29 19.43 -25.77
CA ASN A 152 -11.71 20.28 -26.82
C ASN A 152 -10.17 20.48 -26.62
N VAL A 153 -9.59 19.95 -25.55
CA VAL A 153 -8.13 20.02 -25.35
C VAL A 153 -7.45 18.87 -26.13
N ASN A 154 -6.69 19.24 -27.16
CA ASN A 154 -6.09 18.26 -28.03
C ASN A 154 -4.81 17.63 -27.45
N VAL A 155 -4.78 16.31 -27.47
CA VAL A 155 -3.60 15.48 -27.18
C VAL A 155 -2.95 15.05 -28.50
N LYS A 156 -1.63 15.22 -28.63
CA LYS A 156 -0.91 14.77 -29.84
C LYS A 156 -0.67 13.27 -29.77
N HIS A 157 -0.90 12.57 -30.87
CA HIS A 157 -0.65 11.14 -31.00
C HIS A 157 0.22 10.86 -32.23
N ARG A 158 1.07 9.83 -32.15
CA ARG A 158 1.82 9.27 -33.27
C ARG A 158 2.10 7.79 -33.08
N SER A 159 2.06 7.01 -34.16
CA SER A 159 2.53 5.63 -34.21
C SER A 159 3.92 5.60 -34.82
N LEU A 160 4.85 4.92 -34.17
CA LEU A 160 6.28 4.88 -34.55
C LEU A 160 6.70 3.47 -34.91
N ASN A 161 7.46 3.35 -36.02
CA ASN A 161 8.14 2.10 -36.39
C ASN A 161 9.55 2.09 -35.75
N SER A 162 9.63 2.16 -34.44
CA SER A 162 10.89 2.18 -33.68
C SER A 162 10.99 0.99 -32.73
N THR A 163 12.22 0.52 -32.52
CA THR A 163 12.48 -0.48 -31.48
C THR A 163 12.65 0.24 -30.14
N VAL A 164 11.73 -0.01 -29.21
CA VAL A 164 11.81 0.48 -27.84
C VAL A 164 12.02 -0.73 -26.93
N VAL A 165 12.95 -0.62 -25.99
CA VAL A 165 13.25 -1.65 -25.01
C VAL A 165 12.65 -1.22 -23.66
N PHE A 166 11.85 -2.10 -23.09
CA PHE A 166 11.22 -1.91 -21.78
C PHE A 166 12.02 -2.64 -20.69
N PRO A 167 11.73 -2.40 -19.39
CA PRO A 167 12.42 -3.08 -18.29
C PRO A 167 12.55 -4.60 -18.50
N SER A 168 13.64 -5.17 -18.02
CA SER A 168 14.00 -6.60 -18.20
C SER A 168 14.13 -7.03 -19.69
N ASN A 169 14.48 -6.09 -20.58
CA ASN A 169 14.62 -6.31 -22.04
C ASN A 169 13.34 -6.80 -22.74
N TYR A 170 12.16 -6.45 -22.20
CA TYR A 170 10.89 -6.76 -22.84
C TYR A 170 10.67 -5.90 -24.09
N THR A 171 9.88 -6.42 -25.01
CA THR A 171 9.49 -5.73 -26.27
C THR A 171 8.15 -5.02 -26.14
N HIS A 172 7.49 -5.11 -24.99
CA HIS A 172 6.22 -4.50 -24.66
C HIS A 172 6.25 -3.86 -23.27
N GLY A 173 5.36 -2.94 -23.01
CA GLY A 173 5.27 -2.22 -21.74
C GLY A 173 4.83 -0.77 -21.94
N THR A 174 5.09 0.05 -20.93
CA THR A 174 4.77 1.48 -20.95
C THR A 174 5.93 2.28 -20.34
N ILE A 175 6.27 3.38 -21.00
CA ILE A 175 7.24 4.39 -20.52
C ILE A 175 6.49 5.71 -20.41
N ILE A 176 6.46 6.28 -19.20
CA ILE A 176 5.92 7.57 -18.86
C ILE A 176 7.10 8.50 -18.61
N GLU A 177 7.21 9.57 -19.40
CA GLU A 177 8.20 10.63 -19.22
C GLU A 177 7.49 11.92 -18.86
N ILE A 178 7.89 12.52 -17.73
CA ILE A 178 7.36 13.77 -17.20
C ILE A 178 8.49 14.79 -17.22
N THR A 179 8.29 15.92 -17.92
CA THR A 179 9.30 16.98 -18.08
C THR A 179 8.69 18.34 -17.70
N ASP A 180 9.57 19.35 -17.56
CA ASP A 180 9.19 20.65 -16.99
C ASP A 180 8.58 20.44 -15.61
N LEU A 181 9.43 19.89 -14.70
CA LEU A 181 9.02 19.44 -13.38
C LEU A 181 8.59 20.62 -12.50
N HIS A 182 7.57 20.41 -11.67
CA HIS A 182 7.14 21.36 -10.67
C HIS A 182 7.99 21.25 -9.39
N ASP A 183 9.32 21.36 -9.55
CA ASP A 183 10.30 21.14 -8.48
C ASP A 183 10.88 22.43 -7.86
N ASP A 184 10.40 23.59 -8.27
CA ASP A 184 10.81 24.89 -7.71
C ASP A 184 10.60 24.96 -6.19
N GLU A 185 9.51 24.36 -5.68
CA GLU A 185 9.18 24.29 -4.26
C GLU A 185 9.73 23.03 -3.57
N THR A 186 9.82 21.92 -4.30
CA THR A 186 10.25 20.60 -3.76
C THR A 186 11.20 19.88 -4.71
N PRO A 187 12.46 20.35 -4.86
CA PRO A 187 13.40 19.74 -5.78
C PRO A 187 13.70 18.28 -5.42
N TRP A 188 13.90 17.44 -6.43
CA TRP A 188 14.23 16.02 -6.27
C TRP A 188 15.70 15.83 -5.83
N THR A 189 15.98 16.33 -4.62
CA THR A 189 17.28 16.13 -3.96
C THR A 189 17.44 14.68 -3.49
N ARG A 190 18.68 14.28 -3.15
CA ARG A 190 18.96 12.98 -2.52
C ARG A 190 18.02 12.71 -1.35
N LYS A 191 17.81 13.70 -0.48
CA LYS A 191 16.91 13.57 0.69
C LYS A 191 15.48 13.25 0.24
N HIS A 192 14.95 13.98 -0.73
CA HIS A 192 13.59 13.80 -1.22
C HIS A 192 13.41 12.42 -1.90
N ILE A 193 14.40 11.98 -2.69
CA ILE A 193 14.36 10.64 -3.31
C ILE A 193 14.42 9.53 -2.24
N LEU A 194 15.22 9.68 -1.18
CA LEU A 194 15.26 8.74 -0.08
C LEU A 194 13.95 8.73 0.74
N GLU A 195 13.29 9.87 0.90
CA GLU A 195 11.95 9.96 1.50
C GLU A 195 10.89 9.25 0.63
N LEU A 196 10.93 9.46 -0.69
CA LEU A 196 10.11 8.70 -1.64
C LEU A 196 10.40 7.19 -1.53
N LYS A 197 11.67 6.78 -1.53
CA LYS A 197 12.07 5.38 -1.38
C LYS A 197 11.43 4.75 -0.15
N ARG A 198 11.50 5.41 1.01
CA ARG A 198 10.86 4.95 2.25
C ARG A 198 9.33 4.85 2.12
N SER A 199 8.73 5.83 1.46
CA SER A 199 7.27 5.82 1.20
C SER A 199 6.89 4.64 0.30
N LEU A 200 7.61 4.42 -0.80
CA LEU A 200 7.38 3.29 -1.71
C LEU A 200 7.59 1.94 -1.02
N GLN A 201 8.59 1.81 -0.13
CA GLN A 201 8.79 0.59 0.66
C GLN A 201 7.60 0.25 1.56
N LYS A 202 6.86 1.26 2.05
CA LYS A 202 5.65 1.06 2.84
C LYS A 202 4.42 0.70 2.00
N LEU A 203 4.45 0.97 0.71
CA LEU A 203 3.29 0.86 -0.19
C LEU A 203 3.04 -0.56 -0.68
N ILE A 204 4.09 -1.34 -0.82
CA ILE A 204 4.01 -2.73 -1.23
C ILE A 204 4.05 -3.59 0.02
N ASN A 205 3.11 -4.51 0.12
CA ASN A 205 3.11 -5.46 1.22
C ASN A 205 4.39 -6.30 1.21
N PRO A 206 5.26 -6.16 2.22
CA PRO A 206 6.53 -6.89 2.27
C PRO A 206 6.38 -8.41 2.43
N TYR A 207 5.17 -8.86 2.73
CA TYR A 207 4.84 -10.25 3.00
C TYR A 207 3.92 -10.85 1.94
N SER A 208 3.59 -10.08 0.88
CA SER A 208 2.79 -10.67 -0.18
C SER A 208 3.63 -11.77 -0.83
N GLU A 209 2.97 -12.86 -1.18
CA GLU A 209 3.55 -13.91 -2.02
C GLU A 209 3.86 -13.37 -3.46
N ILE A 210 3.61 -12.08 -3.69
CA ILE A 210 3.95 -11.36 -4.92
C ILE A 210 5.45 -11.07 -4.91
N ASN A 211 6.26 -12.11 -5.00
CA ASN A 211 7.71 -12.01 -5.17
C ASN A 211 8.12 -11.61 -6.60
N ASP A 212 7.14 -11.34 -7.47
CA ASP A 212 7.35 -11.12 -8.90
C ASP A 212 7.23 -9.65 -9.33
N PHE A 213 7.07 -8.70 -8.40
CA PHE A 213 6.98 -7.28 -8.71
C PHE A 213 8.14 -6.51 -8.09
N VAL A 214 9.07 -6.09 -8.93
CA VAL A 214 10.29 -5.36 -8.54
C VAL A 214 10.18 -3.90 -8.95
N ILE A 215 10.58 -3.01 -8.06
CA ILE A 215 10.72 -1.58 -8.35
C ILE A 215 12.18 -1.20 -8.16
N ASP A 216 12.80 -0.64 -9.19
CA ASP A 216 14.13 -0.06 -9.12
C ASP A 216 14.07 1.47 -9.13
N LEU A 217 14.87 2.10 -8.28
CA LEU A 217 15.17 3.52 -8.36
C LEU A 217 16.51 3.73 -9.04
N VAL A 218 16.55 4.68 -9.97
CA VAL A 218 17.75 5.06 -10.71
C VAL A 218 17.90 6.57 -10.69
N CYS A 219 19.04 7.05 -10.20
CA CYS A 219 19.43 8.47 -10.25
C CYS A 219 20.92 8.56 -10.53
N GLU A 220 21.29 8.91 -11.76
CA GLU A 220 22.67 8.89 -12.23
C GLU A 220 23.57 9.82 -11.39
N ARG A 221 23.09 11.03 -11.10
CA ARG A 221 23.82 12.03 -10.29
C ARG A 221 24.14 11.58 -8.87
N GLU A 222 23.42 10.57 -8.34
CA GLU A 222 23.60 10.04 -6.98
C GLU A 222 24.47 8.78 -6.92
N LYS A 223 24.90 8.23 -8.08
CA LYS A 223 25.72 7.02 -8.14
C LYS A 223 27.08 7.18 -7.46
N GLU A 224 27.73 8.33 -7.63
CA GLU A 224 29.01 8.61 -6.97
C GLU A 224 28.85 8.69 -5.45
N GLY A 225 27.76 9.34 -4.98
CA GLY A 225 27.41 9.41 -3.56
C GLY A 225 27.17 8.04 -2.97
N ASP A 226 26.40 7.19 -3.66
CA ASP A 226 26.15 5.80 -3.25
C ASP A 226 27.44 4.97 -3.22
N ALA A 227 28.30 5.09 -4.24
CA ALA A 227 29.59 4.39 -4.33
C ALA A 227 30.53 4.81 -3.18
N LYS A 228 30.54 6.09 -2.80
CA LYS A 228 31.33 6.58 -1.66
C LYS A 228 30.85 5.95 -0.34
N LEU A 229 29.53 5.93 -0.08
CA LEU A 229 28.97 5.30 1.12
C LEU A 229 29.31 3.81 1.19
N LEU A 230 29.18 3.08 0.07
CA LEU A 230 29.57 1.68 0.00
C LEU A 230 31.05 1.47 0.29
N GLY A 231 31.93 2.36 -0.23
CA GLY A 231 33.37 2.34 0.03
C GLY A 231 33.71 2.61 1.51
N GLU A 232 32.89 3.38 2.22
CA GLU A 232 33.01 3.63 3.67
C GLU A 232 32.39 2.48 4.51
N GLY A 233 31.90 1.41 3.90
CA GLY A 233 31.29 0.27 4.57
C GLY A 233 29.81 0.51 4.96
N ILE A 234 29.21 1.59 4.51
CA ILE A 234 27.79 1.89 4.72
C ILE A 234 26.98 1.21 3.61
N SER A 235 26.41 0.06 3.91
CA SER A 235 25.61 -0.73 2.95
C SER A 235 24.11 -0.77 3.29
N TYR A 236 23.64 0.13 4.15
CA TYR A 236 22.23 0.18 4.51
C TYR A 236 21.39 0.67 3.32
N ASP A 237 20.41 -0.14 2.90
CA ASP A 237 19.53 0.20 1.79
C ASP A 237 18.84 1.58 1.93
N ARG A 238 18.58 2.00 3.17
CA ARG A 238 17.99 3.30 3.50
C ARG A 238 18.87 4.51 3.16
N GLU A 239 20.18 4.32 3.02
CA GLU A 239 21.15 5.37 2.73
C GLU A 239 21.48 5.46 1.22
N LEU A 240 21.18 4.41 0.47
CA LEU A 240 21.45 4.31 -0.96
C LEU A 240 20.23 4.72 -1.77
N VAL A 241 20.44 5.58 -2.76
CA VAL A 241 19.37 6.01 -3.67
C VAL A 241 19.11 4.93 -4.71
N ASN A 242 20.15 4.47 -5.39
CA ASN A 242 20.03 3.54 -6.51
C ASN A 242 19.82 2.10 -6.09
N GLY A 243 19.05 1.37 -6.87
CA GLY A 243 18.82 -0.06 -6.74
C GLY A 243 17.39 -0.44 -6.40
N PRO A 244 17.14 -1.75 -6.19
CA PRO A 244 15.81 -2.27 -5.94
C PRO A 244 15.27 -1.86 -4.57
N LEU A 245 13.96 -1.63 -4.51
CA LEU A 245 13.25 -1.40 -3.25
C LEU A 245 13.21 -2.70 -2.45
N LYS A 246 13.86 -2.72 -1.30
CA LYS A 246 13.83 -3.84 -0.37
C LYS A 246 13.01 -3.47 0.86
N ASN A 247 12.12 -4.34 1.26
CA ASN A 247 11.39 -4.18 2.51
C ASN A 247 11.96 -5.13 3.57
N SER A 248 12.78 -4.59 4.47
CA SER A 248 13.46 -5.33 5.54
C SER A 248 12.67 -5.42 6.85
N ILE A 249 11.45 -4.86 6.90
CA ILE A 249 10.64 -4.83 8.13
C ILE A 249 10.36 -6.23 8.65
N THR A 250 10.07 -7.17 7.76
CA THR A 250 9.75 -8.55 8.11
C THR A 250 10.88 -9.22 8.89
N GLU A 251 12.12 -9.01 8.47
CA GLU A 251 13.28 -9.61 9.13
C GLU A 251 13.52 -9.00 10.52
N ILE A 252 13.23 -7.69 10.65
CA ILE A 252 13.40 -6.96 11.91
C ILE A 252 12.38 -7.41 12.96
N LEU A 253 11.15 -7.66 12.56
CA LEU A 253 10.05 -8.02 13.46
C LEU A 253 10.03 -9.50 13.84
N LYS A 254 10.53 -10.40 12.99
CA LYS A 254 10.52 -11.85 13.25
C LYS A 254 11.30 -12.30 14.49
N LEU A 255 12.25 -11.53 14.97
CA LEU A 255 13.30 -12.11 15.81
C LEU A 255 13.16 -11.96 17.31
N LYS A 256 12.24 -11.20 17.90
CA LYS A 256 12.16 -11.06 19.39
C LYS A 256 10.91 -10.33 19.90
N THR A 257 9.81 -10.37 19.17
CA THR A 257 8.57 -9.70 19.60
C THR A 257 7.50 -10.72 19.95
N THR A 258 6.53 -10.28 20.74
CA THR A 258 5.24 -10.96 20.87
C THR A 258 4.41 -10.61 19.65
N GLN A 259 3.89 -11.59 18.96
CA GLN A 259 3.19 -11.42 17.69
C GLN A 259 1.89 -12.22 17.67
N ILE A 260 0.87 -11.68 17.06
CA ILE A 260 -0.34 -12.41 16.69
C ILE A 260 -0.53 -12.39 15.17
N ASP A 261 -0.76 -13.57 14.61
CA ASP A 261 -1.10 -13.77 13.21
C ASP A 261 -2.51 -14.36 13.13
N VAL A 262 -3.41 -13.65 12.45
CA VAL A 262 -4.77 -14.10 12.19
C VAL A 262 -4.97 -14.22 10.69
N LYS A 263 -5.34 -15.40 10.21
CA LYS A 263 -5.58 -15.68 8.79
C LYS A 263 -7.02 -16.11 8.60
N VAL A 264 -7.76 -15.37 7.80
CA VAL A 264 -9.10 -15.73 7.33
C VAL A 264 -8.95 -16.41 5.97
N LYS A 265 -9.50 -17.61 5.86
CA LYS A 265 -9.59 -18.35 4.60
C LYS A 265 -10.98 -18.94 4.48
N ASP A 266 -11.79 -18.39 3.59
CA ASP A 266 -13.20 -18.74 3.40
C ASP A 266 -13.98 -18.69 4.73
N ASP A 267 -14.47 -19.82 5.20
CA ASP A 267 -15.28 -19.94 6.41
C ASP A 267 -14.47 -20.29 7.67
N VAL A 268 -13.13 -20.15 7.61
CA VAL A 268 -12.24 -20.52 8.72
C VAL A 268 -11.31 -19.37 9.08
N VAL A 269 -11.17 -19.14 10.38
CA VAL A 269 -10.20 -18.21 10.96
C VAL A 269 -9.14 -19.01 11.72
N TYR A 270 -7.90 -18.78 11.37
CA TYR A 270 -6.72 -19.34 12.05
C TYR A 270 -6.05 -18.22 12.83
N THR A 271 -5.81 -18.44 14.12
CA THR A 271 -5.09 -17.48 14.98
C THR A 271 -3.87 -18.16 15.58
N THR A 272 -2.71 -17.55 15.50
CA THR A 272 -1.49 -17.98 16.17
C THR A 272 -0.94 -16.83 17.00
N LEU A 273 -0.71 -17.05 18.27
CA LEU A 273 0.04 -16.14 19.14
C LEU A 273 1.42 -16.71 19.38
N THR A 274 2.44 -15.91 19.14
CA THR A 274 3.85 -16.29 19.31
C THR A 274 4.54 -15.26 20.21
N ASP A 275 5.29 -15.71 21.20
CA ASP A 275 6.16 -14.85 22.01
C ASP A 275 7.62 -15.25 21.86
N ARG A 276 8.43 -14.32 21.35
CA ARG A 276 9.87 -14.51 21.12
C ARG A 276 10.23 -15.80 20.35
N GLY A 277 9.38 -16.15 19.39
CA GLY A 277 9.56 -17.32 18.53
C GLY A 277 8.98 -18.62 19.09
N ILE A 278 8.32 -18.59 20.26
CA ILE A 278 7.61 -19.72 20.84
C ILE A 278 6.11 -19.54 20.63
N ASP A 279 5.45 -20.53 20.05
CA ASP A 279 4.00 -20.52 19.92
C ASP A 279 3.34 -20.69 21.29
N ILE A 280 2.52 -19.72 21.67
CA ILE A 280 1.77 -19.74 22.91
C ILE A 280 0.47 -20.50 22.71
N TYR A 281 -0.23 -20.23 21.61
CA TYR A 281 -1.42 -20.98 21.20
C TYR A 281 -1.66 -20.88 19.70
N ARG A 282 -2.38 -21.88 19.17
CA ARG A 282 -2.98 -21.86 17.83
C ARG A 282 -4.45 -22.21 17.94
N ILE A 283 -5.30 -21.40 17.32
CA ILE A 283 -6.76 -21.56 17.36
C ILE A 283 -7.26 -21.65 15.92
N LYS A 284 -8.22 -22.58 15.70
CA LYS A 284 -8.98 -22.68 14.47
C LYS A 284 -10.46 -22.55 14.81
N GLU A 285 -11.16 -21.60 14.19
CA GLU A 285 -12.57 -21.32 14.47
C GLU A 285 -13.36 -21.03 13.20
N HIS A 286 -14.68 -21.17 13.23
CA HIS A 286 -15.53 -20.78 12.11
C HIS A 286 -15.56 -19.27 11.94
N ASN A 287 -15.56 -18.79 10.69
CA ASN A 287 -15.66 -17.38 10.33
C ASN A 287 -17.11 -16.87 10.45
N ASN A 288 -17.61 -16.77 11.68
CA ASN A 288 -18.96 -16.25 11.96
C ASN A 288 -19.01 -14.73 12.06
N LEU A 289 -17.88 -14.09 12.40
CA LEU A 289 -17.81 -12.64 12.66
C LEU A 289 -17.52 -11.82 11.41
N TYR A 290 -16.85 -12.41 10.42
CA TYR A 290 -16.37 -11.71 9.23
C TYR A 290 -16.77 -12.44 7.94
N PRO A 291 -18.06 -12.81 7.73
CA PRO A 291 -18.47 -13.66 6.61
C PRO A 291 -18.21 -13.05 5.22
N LEU A 292 -18.05 -11.73 5.12
CA LEU A 292 -17.69 -11.06 3.87
C LEU A 292 -16.19 -11.17 3.56
N ILE A 293 -15.34 -11.37 4.56
CA ILE A 293 -13.89 -11.52 4.35
C ILE A 293 -13.61 -12.99 4.00
N LYS A 294 -13.30 -13.26 2.74
CA LYS A 294 -12.96 -14.61 2.26
C LYS A 294 -11.46 -14.89 2.30
N ASN A 295 -10.64 -13.86 2.11
CA ASN A 295 -9.19 -13.95 2.17
C ASN A 295 -8.63 -12.69 2.86
N GLY A 296 -8.06 -12.87 4.03
CA GLY A 296 -7.48 -11.77 4.79
C GLY A 296 -6.46 -12.27 5.80
N THR A 297 -5.51 -11.40 6.14
CA THR A 297 -4.49 -11.67 7.15
C THR A 297 -4.30 -10.45 8.03
N VAL A 298 -4.18 -10.66 9.33
CA VAL A 298 -3.75 -9.65 10.29
C VAL A 298 -2.47 -10.15 10.95
N SER A 299 -1.41 -9.36 10.92
CA SER A 299 -0.16 -9.63 11.64
C SER A 299 0.16 -8.43 12.49
N LEU A 300 0.14 -8.59 13.82
CA LEU A 300 0.44 -7.52 14.77
C LEU A 300 1.59 -7.95 15.67
N SER A 301 2.57 -7.07 15.84
CA SER A 301 3.73 -7.25 16.71
C SER A 301 3.70 -6.22 17.83
N PHE A 302 3.85 -6.69 19.06
CA PHE A 302 4.06 -5.81 20.22
C PHE A 302 5.53 -5.41 20.30
N LEU A 303 5.78 -4.10 20.28
CA LEU A 303 7.12 -3.54 20.36
C LEU A 303 7.50 -3.26 21.81
N ASN A 304 8.16 -4.19 22.45
CA ASN A 304 8.82 -3.95 23.74
C ASN A 304 10.01 -2.98 23.58
N ARG A 305 10.61 -2.53 24.70
CA ARG A 305 11.72 -1.57 24.68
C ARG A 305 12.90 -2.01 23.81
N ALA A 306 13.27 -3.29 23.86
CA ALA A 306 14.38 -3.84 23.08
C ALA A 306 14.04 -3.89 21.58
N ALA A 307 12.79 -4.24 21.22
CA ALA A 307 12.31 -4.23 19.84
C ALA A 307 12.31 -2.81 19.27
N LYS A 308 11.83 -1.80 20.03
CA LYS A 308 11.87 -0.40 19.61
C LYS A 308 13.30 0.07 19.34
N TYR A 309 14.23 -0.22 20.24
CA TYR A 309 15.65 0.12 20.05
C TYR A 309 16.25 -0.53 18.80
N ASN A 310 16.03 -1.84 18.61
CA ASN A 310 16.53 -2.55 17.44
C ASN A 310 15.91 -2.00 16.14
N PHE A 311 14.60 -1.69 16.15
CA PHE A 311 13.93 -1.09 15.03
C PHE A 311 14.55 0.27 14.66
N SER A 312 14.70 1.20 15.64
CA SER A 312 15.30 2.52 15.39
C SER A 312 16.73 2.39 14.84
N ARG A 313 17.52 1.45 15.37
CA ARG A 313 18.89 1.20 14.90
C ARG A 313 18.93 0.69 13.44
N LEU A 314 18.05 -0.23 13.07
CA LEU A 314 18.04 -0.86 11.75
C LEU A 314 17.36 0.02 10.71
N MET A 315 16.25 0.67 11.06
CA MET A 315 15.48 1.50 10.14
C MET A 315 15.94 2.95 10.06
N GLY A 316 16.74 3.42 11.05
CA GLY A 316 17.20 4.82 11.14
C GLY A 316 16.07 5.80 11.47
N VAL A 317 14.93 5.30 11.92
CA VAL A 317 13.75 6.09 12.32
C VAL A 317 13.05 5.40 13.48
N ASP A 318 12.51 6.16 14.41
CA ASP A 318 11.75 5.59 15.51
C ASP A 318 10.43 4.98 15.02
N PRO A 319 9.94 3.90 15.64
CA PRO A 319 8.69 3.24 15.24
C PRO A 319 7.52 4.21 15.13
N ILE A 320 7.40 5.17 16.05
CA ILE A 320 6.31 6.16 16.04
C ILE A 320 6.33 7.05 14.78
N ASN A 321 7.51 7.37 14.27
CA ASN A 321 7.68 8.18 13.06
C ASN A 321 7.63 7.34 11.78
N TYR A 322 7.73 6.02 11.91
CA TYR A 322 7.57 5.09 10.79
C TYR A 322 6.11 4.81 10.49
N GLY A 323 5.30 4.65 11.53
CA GLY A 323 3.89 4.28 11.49
C GLY A 323 3.60 3.04 12.32
N SER A 324 2.32 2.69 12.46
CA SER A 324 1.86 1.60 13.33
C SER A 324 1.35 0.39 12.54
N VAL A 325 0.06 0.29 12.30
CA VAL A 325 -0.57 -0.83 11.61
C VAL A 325 -1.09 -0.39 10.25
N PHE A 326 -0.55 -0.96 9.20
CA PHE A 326 -0.89 -0.61 7.83
C PHE A 326 -2.02 -1.49 7.28
N LEU A 327 -2.91 -0.88 6.52
CA LEU A 327 -3.96 -1.60 5.78
C LEU A 327 -3.55 -1.77 4.32
N PHE A 328 -3.68 -2.99 3.83
CA PHE A 328 -3.44 -3.33 2.42
C PHE A 328 -4.70 -3.96 1.81
N ARG A 329 -4.98 -3.57 0.57
CA ARG A 329 -5.96 -4.22 -0.28
C ARG A 329 -5.25 -4.70 -1.54
N ASN A 330 -5.36 -6.00 -1.83
CA ASN A 330 -4.76 -6.62 -3.01
C ASN A 330 -3.25 -6.33 -3.15
N GLY A 331 -2.53 -6.32 -2.02
CA GLY A 331 -1.10 -6.07 -1.96
C GLY A 331 -0.67 -4.60 -1.90
N PHE A 332 -1.61 -3.64 -2.04
CA PHE A 332 -1.33 -2.20 -2.00
C PHE A 332 -1.95 -1.53 -0.79
N ARG A 333 -1.18 -0.60 -0.25
CA ARG A 333 -1.56 0.13 0.95
C ARG A 333 -2.76 1.04 0.72
N ILE A 334 -3.65 1.09 1.71
CA ILE A 334 -4.74 2.07 1.83
C ILE A 334 -4.31 3.12 2.86
N LEU A 335 -4.25 4.37 2.42
CA LEU A 335 -3.98 5.51 3.29
C LEU A 335 -5.27 5.98 3.98
N PRO A 336 -5.18 6.58 5.21
CA PRO A 336 -3.98 6.89 5.98
C PRO A 336 -3.61 5.81 7.00
N PHE A 337 -4.28 4.66 7.01
CA PHE A 337 -4.13 3.63 8.05
C PHE A 337 -2.69 3.39 8.44
N GLY A 338 -2.40 3.64 9.73
CA GLY A 338 -1.09 3.47 10.34
C GLY A 338 -0.07 4.56 10.01
N GLU A 339 -0.43 5.65 9.34
CA GLU A 339 0.45 6.81 9.23
C GLU A 339 0.65 7.49 10.58
N THR A 340 1.74 8.25 10.69
CA THR A 340 2.01 9.03 11.89
C THR A 340 0.90 10.05 12.12
N GLY A 341 0.27 9.97 13.31
CA GLY A 341 -0.85 10.85 13.67
C GLY A 341 -2.23 10.36 13.21
N ASP A 342 -2.30 9.24 12.49
CA ASP A 342 -3.56 8.60 12.14
C ASP A 342 -4.02 7.65 13.24
N ASP A 343 -5.31 7.72 13.61
CA ASP A 343 -5.96 6.77 14.51
C ASP A 343 -7.23 6.15 13.90
N SER A 344 -7.21 5.91 12.59
CA SER A 344 -8.32 5.25 11.87
C SER A 344 -8.68 3.88 12.43
N TRP A 345 -7.74 3.22 13.10
CA TRP A 345 -7.99 1.98 13.84
C TRP A 345 -8.62 2.18 15.22
N GLY A 346 -8.59 3.41 15.78
CA GLY A 346 -9.08 3.73 17.13
C GLY A 346 -8.20 3.21 18.26
N ILE A 347 -6.91 2.94 17.97
CA ILE A 347 -5.94 2.38 18.93
C ILE A 347 -5.66 3.41 20.04
N ASP A 348 -5.28 4.62 19.65
CA ASP A 348 -4.86 5.65 20.61
C ASP A 348 -6.04 6.24 21.35
N PHE A 349 -7.20 6.38 20.71
CA PHE A 349 -8.45 6.75 21.40
C PHE A 349 -8.78 5.77 22.53
N ARG A 350 -8.60 4.48 22.29
CA ARG A 350 -8.83 3.45 23.30
C ARG A 350 -7.74 3.46 24.39
N ALA A 351 -6.47 3.66 24.04
CA ALA A 351 -5.37 3.74 24.98
C ALA A 351 -5.49 4.92 25.95
N GLN A 352 -6.13 6.02 25.56
CA GLN A 352 -6.41 7.18 26.43
C GLN A 352 -7.41 6.85 27.56
N GLN A 353 -8.22 5.81 27.42
CA GLN A 353 -9.20 5.42 28.42
C GLN A 353 -8.60 4.74 29.66
N GLY A 354 -7.32 4.35 29.64
CA GLY A 354 -6.67 3.76 30.80
C GLY A 354 -5.20 3.43 30.60
N ARG A 355 -4.34 4.01 31.43
CA ARG A 355 -2.90 3.68 31.45
C ARG A 355 -2.67 2.21 31.78
N ALA A 356 -1.76 1.57 31.06
CA ALA A 356 -1.36 0.16 31.23
C ALA A 356 -2.49 -0.87 31.09
N ARG A 357 -3.64 -0.48 30.50
CA ARG A 357 -4.75 -1.38 30.21
C ARG A 357 -4.86 -1.72 28.75
N TYR A 358 -4.35 -0.84 27.89
CA TYR A 358 -4.49 -0.90 26.45
C TYR A 358 -3.16 -0.65 25.77
N LEU A 359 -2.95 -1.28 24.63
CA LEU A 359 -1.82 -0.99 23.74
C LEU A 359 -2.09 0.33 23.00
N SER A 360 -1.04 1.07 22.71
CA SER A 360 -1.09 2.29 21.90
C SER A 360 -0.45 2.07 20.53
N SER A 361 -0.66 2.98 19.59
CA SER A 361 0.01 2.96 18.29
C SER A 361 1.54 2.91 18.39
N ARG A 362 2.11 3.42 19.50
CA ARG A 362 3.55 3.37 19.82
C ARG A 362 4.04 1.97 20.19
N ASP A 363 3.15 1.09 20.58
CA ASP A 363 3.46 -0.25 21.09
C ASP A 363 3.19 -1.32 20.04
N LEU A 364 2.54 -0.95 18.95
CA LEU A 364 2.12 -1.85 17.89
C LEU A 364 2.81 -1.54 16.57
N MET A 365 3.19 -2.58 15.87
CA MET A 365 3.55 -2.52 14.46
C MET A 365 2.94 -3.72 13.75
N GLY A 366 2.37 -3.49 12.58
CA GLY A 366 1.76 -4.60 11.89
C GLY A 366 1.06 -4.21 10.61
N ARG A 367 0.21 -5.13 10.18
CA ARG A 367 -0.55 -4.98 8.94
C ARG A 367 -1.86 -5.75 8.98
N VAL A 368 -2.77 -5.27 8.17
CA VAL A 368 -4.00 -5.96 7.79
C VAL A 368 -4.00 -6.07 6.27
N ASP A 369 -4.08 -7.29 5.74
CA ASP A 369 -4.15 -7.57 4.31
C ASP A 369 -5.51 -8.14 3.97
N ILE A 370 -6.21 -7.51 3.04
CA ILE A 370 -7.52 -7.96 2.57
C ILE A 370 -7.45 -8.14 1.05
N PHE A 371 -7.85 -9.32 0.59
CA PHE A 371 -7.94 -9.63 -0.83
C PHE A 371 -9.40 -9.67 -1.25
N VAL A 372 -9.75 -8.84 -2.21
CA VAL A 372 -11.09 -8.73 -2.78
C VAL A 372 -11.03 -8.86 -4.30
N GLU A 373 -11.99 -9.56 -4.89
CA GLU A 373 -12.10 -9.67 -6.35
C GLU A 373 -12.62 -8.38 -6.94
N ASP A 374 -13.66 -7.82 -6.35
CA ASP A 374 -14.18 -6.51 -6.70
C ASP A 374 -13.64 -5.44 -5.74
N VAL A 375 -12.83 -4.55 -6.27
CA VAL A 375 -12.24 -3.42 -5.52
C VAL A 375 -13.30 -2.48 -4.93
N SER A 376 -14.54 -2.52 -5.44
CA SER A 376 -15.64 -1.71 -4.94
C SER A 376 -16.18 -2.19 -3.58
N GLU A 377 -15.91 -3.42 -3.18
CA GLU A 377 -16.32 -3.98 -1.88
C GLU A 377 -15.58 -3.31 -0.72
N LEU A 378 -14.28 -3.00 -0.91
CA LEU A 378 -13.46 -2.28 0.07
C LEU A 378 -12.95 -0.96 -0.54
N LYS A 379 -13.83 0.02 -0.64
CA LYS A 379 -13.61 1.26 -1.35
C LYS A 379 -12.87 2.30 -0.51
N GLU A 380 -11.84 2.91 -1.09
CA GLU A 380 -11.14 4.06 -0.52
C GLU A 380 -11.94 5.35 -0.73
N VAL A 381 -11.97 6.21 0.28
CA VAL A 381 -12.51 7.57 0.15
C VAL A 381 -11.64 8.35 -0.84
N SER A 382 -12.28 9.18 -1.67
CA SER A 382 -11.59 9.97 -2.70
C SER A 382 -11.31 11.41 -2.28
N SER A 383 -11.68 11.79 -1.05
CA SER A 383 -11.57 13.15 -0.52
C SER A 383 -10.38 13.32 0.43
N ARG A 384 -10.20 14.55 0.94
CA ARG A 384 -9.16 14.91 1.93
C ARG A 384 -9.16 14.06 3.19
N ASP A 385 -10.32 13.52 3.57
CA ASP A 385 -10.46 12.54 4.65
C ASP A 385 -10.19 11.14 4.11
N SER A 386 -8.95 10.85 3.75
CA SER A 386 -8.50 9.53 3.31
C SER A 386 -8.96 8.43 4.27
N GLY A 387 -9.13 7.20 3.77
CA GLY A 387 -9.61 6.07 4.57
C GLY A 387 -10.56 5.18 3.77
N LEU A 388 -11.37 4.42 4.47
CA LEU A 388 -12.37 3.54 3.87
C LEU A 388 -13.75 4.19 3.86
N VAL A 389 -14.48 3.99 2.77
CA VAL A 389 -15.93 4.25 2.75
C VAL A 389 -16.60 3.30 3.73
N ASP A 390 -17.55 3.80 4.53
CA ASP A 390 -18.31 2.99 5.45
C ASP A 390 -19.23 2.01 4.71
N THR A 391 -18.81 0.75 4.65
CA THR A 391 -19.51 -0.38 4.03
C THR A 391 -19.58 -1.55 5.00
N PRO A 392 -20.47 -2.53 4.79
CA PRO A 392 -20.46 -3.76 5.61
C PRO A 392 -19.10 -4.45 5.62
N MET A 393 -18.37 -4.44 4.49
CA MET A 393 -17.03 -5.04 4.36
C MET A 393 -16.01 -4.26 5.20
N SER A 394 -15.96 -2.93 5.10
CA SER A 394 -15.01 -2.11 5.87
C SER A 394 -15.23 -2.24 7.38
N ARG A 395 -16.48 -2.35 7.84
CA ARG A 395 -16.80 -2.61 9.25
C ARG A 395 -16.26 -3.95 9.71
N GLN A 396 -16.36 -5.01 8.90
CA GLN A 396 -15.80 -6.32 9.22
C GLN A 396 -14.27 -6.29 9.25
N VAL A 397 -13.61 -5.52 8.38
CA VAL A 397 -12.15 -5.33 8.42
C VAL A 397 -11.71 -4.66 9.73
N LEU A 398 -12.42 -3.60 10.15
CA LEU A 398 -12.16 -2.93 11.43
C LEU A 398 -12.40 -3.88 12.63
N GLU A 399 -13.43 -4.69 12.56
CA GLU A 399 -13.71 -5.66 13.64
C GLU A 399 -12.69 -6.80 13.67
N LEU A 400 -12.25 -7.30 12.52
CA LEU A 400 -11.16 -8.30 12.43
C LEU A 400 -9.87 -7.78 13.05
N PHE A 401 -9.49 -6.54 12.73
CA PHE A 401 -8.34 -5.89 13.37
C PHE A 401 -8.53 -5.79 14.89
N LYS A 402 -9.67 -5.24 15.34
CA LYS A 402 -9.96 -5.00 16.75
C LYS A 402 -9.97 -6.28 17.59
N GLN A 403 -10.48 -7.39 17.06
CA GLN A 403 -10.45 -8.68 17.77
C GLN A 403 -9.02 -9.25 17.81
N SER A 404 -8.25 -9.08 16.74
CA SER A 404 -6.84 -9.48 16.71
C SER A 404 -6.00 -8.68 17.71
N GLU A 405 -6.18 -7.35 17.74
CA GLU A 405 -5.53 -6.48 18.71
C GLU A 405 -5.87 -6.86 20.15
N LYS A 406 -7.16 -7.08 20.46
CA LYS A 406 -7.61 -7.48 21.80
C LYS A 406 -7.00 -8.82 22.26
N ARG A 407 -6.83 -9.79 21.36
CA ARG A 407 -6.18 -11.08 21.68
C ARG A 407 -4.70 -10.88 22.02
N LEU A 408 -3.98 -10.08 21.25
CA LEU A 408 -2.60 -9.72 21.54
C LEU A 408 -2.49 -8.95 22.85
N GLU A 409 -3.33 -7.95 23.04
CA GLU A 409 -3.37 -7.10 24.23
C GLU A 409 -3.64 -7.88 25.51
N ARG A 410 -4.56 -8.84 25.50
CA ARG A 410 -4.82 -9.73 26.65
C ARG A 410 -3.54 -10.45 27.10
N TYR A 411 -2.76 -10.96 26.17
CA TYR A 411 -1.50 -11.61 26.49
C TYR A 411 -0.44 -10.60 27.00
N VAL A 412 -0.28 -9.49 26.32
CA VAL A 412 0.73 -8.48 26.69
C VAL A 412 0.39 -7.87 28.06
N VAL A 413 -0.84 -7.40 28.23
CA VAL A 413 -1.26 -6.74 29.48
C VAL A 413 -1.42 -7.74 30.61
N GLY A 414 -2.10 -8.87 30.38
CA GLY A 414 -2.41 -9.86 31.41
C GLY A 414 -1.21 -10.70 31.82
N VAL A 415 -0.35 -11.10 30.87
CA VAL A 415 0.79 -11.97 31.15
C VAL A 415 2.08 -11.16 31.30
N LEU A 416 2.51 -10.42 30.26
CA LEU A 416 3.82 -9.78 30.29
C LEU A 416 3.88 -8.60 31.24
N TRP A 417 2.88 -7.73 31.23
CA TRP A 417 2.83 -6.60 32.16
C TRP A 417 2.32 -7.00 33.53
N GLY A 418 1.39 -7.96 33.60
CA GLY A 418 0.88 -8.49 34.86
C GLY A 418 2.02 -9.07 35.72
N GLU A 419 2.93 -9.83 35.14
CA GLU A 419 4.12 -10.33 35.84
C GLU A 419 5.03 -9.19 36.34
N SER A 420 5.21 -8.15 35.53
CA SER A 420 5.96 -6.94 35.93
C SER A 420 5.30 -6.19 37.08
N PHE A 421 3.98 -6.09 37.09
CA PHE A 421 3.22 -5.48 38.19
C PHE A 421 3.31 -6.31 39.46
N LEU A 422 3.22 -7.62 39.36
CA LEU A 422 3.35 -8.52 40.52
C LEU A 422 4.75 -8.51 41.14
N ARG A 423 5.80 -8.27 40.34
CA ARG A 423 7.20 -8.20 40.78
C ARG A 423 7.62 -6.83 41.30
N ASN A 424 6.89 -5.77 40.97
CA ASN A 424 7.28 -4.41 41.25
C ASN A 424 6.66 -3.91 42.54
N GLU A 425 7.44 -3.72 43.62
CA GLU A 425 7.01 -3.18 44.91
C GLU A 425 6.35 -1.80 44.84
N TYR A 426 6.49 -1.08 43.72
CA TYR A 426 5.87 0.22 43.50
C TYR A 426 4.34 0.19 43.39
N TYR A 427 3.74 -0.96 43.02
CA TYR A 427 2.29 -1.12 42.95
C TYR A 427 1.83 -1.99 44.11
N LYS A 428 1.84 -1.43 45.31
CA LYS A 428 1.24 -2.05 46.51
C LYS A 428 -0.30 -2.08 46.49
N ASP A 429 -0.92 -1.80 45.32
CA ASP A 429 -2.37 -1.80 45.20
C ASP A 429 -2.84 -3.23 44.92
N GLU A 430 -3.41 -3.87 45.93
CA GLU A 430 -4.02 -5.21 45.85
C GLU A 430 -5.03 -5.31 44.70
N HIS A 431 -5.69 -4.22 44.34
CA HIS A 431 -6.64 -4.16 43.27
C HIS A 431 -6.01 -4.41 41.89
N ILE A 432 -4.82 -3.90 41.62
CA ILE A 432 -4.09 -4.10 40.34
C ILE A 432 -3.59 -5.55 40.25
N ALA A 433 -3.07 -6.10 41.35
CA ALA A 433 -2.66 -7.50 41.41
C ALA A 433 -3.85 -8.46 41.18
N ASP A 434 -5.02 -8.10 41.67
CA ASP A 434 -6.24 -8.86 41.49
C ASP A 434 -6.80 -8.80 40.08
N ILE A 435 -6.66 -7.64 39.38
CA ILE A 435 -7.00 -7.49 37.97
C ILE A 435 -6.07 -8.36 37.11
N ALA A 436 -4.76 -8.33 37.36
CA ALA A 436 -3.79 -9.15 36.64
C ALA A 436 -4.04 -10.65 36.82
N ARG A 437 -4.37 -11.09 38.03
CA ARG A 437 -4.76 -12.50 38.30
C ARG A 437 -6.05 -12.90 37.58
N LYS A 438 -7.04 -12.04 37.57
CA LYS A 438 -8.32 -12.29 36.88
C LYS A 438 -8.14 -12.38 35.37
N GLU A 439 -7.28 -11.55 34.76
CA GLU A 439 -6.99 -11.63 33.33
C GLU A 439 -6.20 -12.89 32.97
N LEU A 440 -5.22 -13.32 33.79
CA LEU A 440 -4.53 -14.60 33.61
C LEU A 440 -5.51 -15.78 33.65
N GLN A 441 -6.40 -15.81 34.64
CA GLN A 441 -7.44 -16.85 34.75
C GLN A 441 -8.45 -16.80 33.57
N ARG A 442 -8.68 -15.65 33.00
CA ARG A 442 -9.56 -15.47 31.84
C ARG A 442 -8.90 -15.98 30.55
N ILE A 443 -7.60 -15.74 30.37
CA ILE A 443 -6.81 -16.30 29.26
C ILE A 443 -6.82 -17.83 29.33
N ASP A 444 -6.59 -18.42 30.49
CA ASP A 444 -6.64 -19.86 30.69
C ASP A 444 -8.03 -20.43 30.36
N LYS A 445 -9.10 -19.77 30.79
CA LYS A 445 -10.48 -20.20 30.47
C LYS A 445 -10.84 -20.06 29.00
N ASP A 446 -10.38 -18.99 28.33
CA ASP A 446 -10.60 -18.79 26.89
C ASP A 446 -9.84 -19.86 26.07
N SER A 447 -8.70 -20.37 26.57
CA SER A 447 -7.94 -21.47 25.93
C SER A 447 -8.62 -22.84 26.08
N GLU A 448 -9.44 -23.03 27.12
CA GLU A 448 -10.19 -24.27 27.40
C GLU A 448 -11.62 -24.28 26.79
N SER A 449 -12.04 -23.22 26.11
CA SER A 449 -13.38 -23.10 25.54
C SER A 449 -13.63 -24.16 24.46
N PRO A 450 -14.75 -24.89 24.46
CA PRO A 450 -15.04 -25.95 23.51
C PRO A 450 -15.27 -25.46 22.06
N SER A 451 -15.32 -24.13 21.86
CA SER A 451 -15.37 -23.52 20.52
C SER A 451 -14.01 -23.40 19.83
N TYR A 452 -12.90 -23.72 20.52
CA TYR A 452 -11.55 -23.65 20.01
C TYR A 452 -10.95 -25.04 19.82
N VAL A 453 -10.43 -25.30 18.65
CA VAL A 453 -9.60 -26.50 18.39
C VAL A 453 -8.14 -26.06 18.53
N ILE A 454 -7.53 -26.45 19.66
CA ILE A 454 -6.09 -26.25 19.83
C ILE A 454 -5.41 -27.39 19.09
N ASP A 455 -4.57 -27.08 18.12
CA ASP A 455 -3.76 -28.10 17.45
C ASP A 455 -2.59 -28.50 18.37
N SER A 456 -2.81 -29.55 19.16
CA SER A 456 -1.82 -30.09 20.09
C SER A 456 -0.67 -30.87 19.43
N SER A 457 -0.68 -31.04 18.10
CA SER A 457 0.38 -31.74 17.38
C SER A 457 1.70 -30.95 17.26
N LEU A 458 1.73 -29.74 17.83
CA LEU A 458 2.81 -28.77 17.74
C LEU A 458 3.39 -28.37 19.12
N ALA A 459 3.10 -29.15 20.16
CA ALA A 459 3.71 -29.00 21.47
C ALA A 459 5.07 -29.72 21.55
#